data_7d6039447a578a4acd47f1852a1d2a6a
#
_entry.id   7d6039447a578a4acd47f1852a1d2a6a
#
_cell.length_a   1.000
_cell.length_b   1.000
_cell.length_c   1.000
_cell.angle_alpha   90.00
_cell.angle_beta   90.00
_cell.angle_gamma   90.00
#
_symmetry.space_group_name_H-M   'P 1'
#
loop_
_entity.id
_entity.type
_entity.pdbx_description
1 polymer ?
#
loop_
_entity_poly.entity_id
_entity_poly.type
_entity_poly.pdbx_seq_one_letter_code
_entity_poly.pdbx_strand_id
1 'polypeptide(L)' 'MTENELKGLGFELTKKYEHDQYNTNRYAKGILEVEFTYEGDKLLTCDLTISELNSKPVTLDKMKALTPILGGWQE' A
#
# COMPACT_ATOMS: atom_id res chain seq x y z
N MET A 1 -3.62 2.32 -9.45
CA MET A 1 -2.54 1.43 -9.03
C MET A 1 -3.06 0.02 -8.83
N THR A 2 -2.33 -0.98 -9.24
CA THR A 2 -2.72 -2.38 -9.10
C THR A 2 -1.77 -3.11 -8.14
N GLU A 3 -2.21 -4.27 -7.65
CA GLU A 3 -1.35 -5.10 -6.79
C GLU A 3 -0.07 -5.54 -7.51
N ASN A 4 -0.15 -5.83 -8.81
CA ASN A 4 1.04 -6.20 -9.58
C ASN A 4 2.03 -5.05 -9.69
N GLU A 5 1.55 -3.82 -9.82
CA GLU A 5 2.42 -2.65 -9.83
C GLU A 5 3.14 -2.48 -8.50
N LEU A 6 2.45 -2.71 -7.37
CA LEU A 6 3.09 -2.68 -6.06
C LEU A 6 4.15 -3.76 -5.90
N LYS A 7 3.86 -4.97 -6.35
CA LYS A 7 4.84 -6.06 -6.32
C LYS A 7 6.08 -5.69 -7.12
N GLY A 8 5.89 -5.06 -8.27
CA GLY A 8 7.00 -4.56 -9.10
C GLY A 8 7.85 -3.50 -8.41
N LEU A 9 7.25 -2.74 -7.48
CA LEU A 9 7.96 -1.75 -6.68
C LEU A 9 8.64 -2.32 -5.43
N GLY A 10 8.49 -3.62 -5.19
CA GLY A 10 9.12 -4.28 -4.07
C GLY A 10 8.25 -4.41 -2.81
N PHE A 11 6.97 -4.12 -2.92
CA PHE A 11 6.04 -4.34 -1.81
C PHE A 11 5.72 -5.82 -1.65
N GLU A 12 5.54 -6.25 -0.42
CA GLU A 12 5.20 -7.63 -0.08
C GLU A 12 3.81 -7.70 0.53
N LEU A 13 3.07 -8.74 0.19
CA LEU A 13 1.77 -9.01 0.79
C LEU A 13 1.97 -9.43 2.25
N THR A 14 1.39 -8.66 3.18
CA THR A 14 1.55 -8.92 4.62
C THR A 14 0.32 -9.53 5.26
N LYS A 15 -0.87 -9.19 4.77
CA LYS A 15 -2.13 -9.71 5.31
C LYS A 15 -3.20 -9.81 4.25
N LYS A 16 -4.06 -10.82 4.43
CA LYS A 16 -5.30 -10.96 3.68
C LYS A 16 -6.44 -11.07 4.68
N TYR A 17 -7.45 -10.23 4.50
CA TYR A 17 -8.66 -10.28 5.31
C TYR A 17 -9.84 -10.68 4.43
N GLU A 18 -10.60 -11.66 4.87
CA GLU A 18 -11.83 -12.05 4.21
C GLU A 18 -13.00 -11.74 5.14
N HIS A 19 -13.92 -10.94 4.64
CA HIS A 19 -15.17 -10.63 5.31
C HIS A 19 -16.32 -11.09 4.43
N ASP A 20 -17.54 -11.07 4.93
CA ASP A 20 -18.70 -11.62 4.22
C ASP A 20 -18.85 -11.09 2.79
N GLN A 21 -18.62 -9.80 2.58
CA GLN A 21 -18.79 -9.15 1.28
C GLN A 21 -17.50 -8.56 0.72
N TYR A 22 -16.46 -8.44 1.55
CA TYR A 22 -15.27 -7.70 1.21
C TYR A 22 -14.01 -8.52 1.45
N ASN A 23 -13.02 -8.32 0.59
CA ASN A 23 -11.69 -8.87 0.76
C ASN A 23 -10.69 -7.73 0.77
N THR A 24 -9.76 -7.74 1.72
CA THR A 24 -8.71 -6.73 1.81
C THR A 24 -7.36 -7.40 1.74
N ASN A 25 -6.51 -6.90 0.85
CA ASN A 25 -5.11 -7.32 0.73
C ASN A 25 -4.22 -6.16 1.14
N ARG A 26 -3.34 -6.40 2.11
CA ARG A 26 -2.40 -5.39 2.60
C ARG A 26 -1.00 -5.71 2.15
N TYR A 27 -0.33 -4.71 1.57
CA TYR A 27 1.07 -4.77 1.16
C TYR A 27 1.87 -3.79 1.98
N ALA A 28 3.14 -4.11 2.22
CA ALA A 28 4.04 -3.22 2.96
C ALA A 28 5.42 -3.18 2.33
N LYS A 29 6.06 -2.03 2.44
CA LYS A 29 7.47 -1.83 2.11
C LYS A 29 8.02 -0.74 3.01
N GLY A 30 8.91 -1.10 3.93
CA GLY A 30 9.41 -0.16 4.93
C GLY A 30 8.29 0.38 5.80
N ILE A 31 8.11 1.69 5.79
CA ILE A 31 7.05 2.34 6.57
C ILE A 31 5.74 2.50 5.79
N LEU A 32 5.72 2.12 4.53
CA LEU A 32 4.55 2.27 3.68
C LEU A 32 3.68 1.03 3.72
N GLU A 33 2.38 1.23 3.90
CA GLU A 33 1.39 0.16 3.83
C GLU A 33 0.30 0.57 2.85
N VAL A 34 -0.07 -0.35 1.96
CA VAL A 34 -1.12 -0.11 0.97
C VAL A 34 -2.16 -1.21 1.10
N GLU A 35 -3.42 -0.83 1.27
CA GLU A 35 -4.53 -1.76 1.35
C GLU A 35 -5.43 -1.65 0.13
N PHE A 36 -5.72 -2.80 -0.47
CA PHE A 36 -6.71 -2.91 -1.54
C PHE A 36 -7.94 -3.61 -0.97
N THR A 37 -9.09 -2.98 -1.10
CA THR A 37 -10.36 -3.57 -0.67
C THR A 37 -11.24 -3.85 -1.88
N TYR A 38 -11.71 -5.08 -1.97
CA TYR A 38 -12.54 -5.55 -3.07
C TYR A 38 -13.92 -5.98 -2.58
N GLU A 39 -14.92 -5.77 -3.42
CA GLU A 39 -16.22 -6.41 -3.29
C GLU A 39 -16.36 -7.39 -4.45
N GLY A 40 -16.25 -8.69 -4.15
CA GLY A 40 -16.12 -9.70 -5.20
C GLY A 40 -14.85 -9.46 -6.01
N ASP A 41 -14.99 -9.24 -7.30
CA ASP A 41 -13.89 -8.98 -8.22
C ASP A 41 -13.64 -7.47 -8.43
N LYS A 42 -14.45 -6.63 -7.81
CA LYS A 42 -14.39 -5.19 -8.03
C LYS A 42 -13.56 -4.50 -6.96
N LEU A 43 -12.55 -3.74 -7.38
CA LEU A 43 -11.77 -2.90 -6.47
C LEU A 43 -12.61 -1.72 -6.01
N LEU A 44 -12.81 -1.60 -4.68
CA LEU A 44 -13.53 -0.48 -4.09
C LEU A 44 -12.61 0.65 -3.67
N THR A 45 -11.55 0.31 -2.94
CA THR A 45 -10.62 1.32 -2.41
C THR A 45 -9.19 0.84 -2.47
N CYS A 46 -8.28 1.80 -2.55
CA CYS A 46 -6.84 1.59 -2.45
C CYS A 46 -6.30 2.68 -1.53
N ASP A 47 -5.94 2.32 -0.31
CA ASP A 47 -5.54 3.27 0.72
C ASP A 47 -4.06 3.16 1.06
N LEU A 48 -3.37 4.30 1.10
CA LEU A 48 -1.99 4.37 1.55
C LEU A 48 -1.95 4.81 3.01
N THR A 49 -1.23 4.05 3.82
CA THR A 49 -0.93 4.40 5.19
C THR A 49 0.57 4.45 5.39
N ILE A 50 1.04 5.47 6.08
CA ILE A 50 2.45 5.58 6.45
C ILE A 50 2.56 5.19 7.91
N SER A 51 3.12 4.01 8.16
CA SER A 51 3.27 3.50 9.52
C SER A 51 4.52 4.08 10.18
N GLU A 52 4.51 4.13 11.49
CA GLU A 52 5.66 4.51 12.31
C GLU A 52 6.19 5.94 12.13
N LEU A 53 5.46 6.83 11.45
CA LEU A 53 5.88 8.22 11.31
C LEU A 53 6.07 8.93 12.66
N ASN A 54 5.27 8.54 13.66
CA ASN A 54 5.30 9.18 14.96
C ASN A 54 6.47 8.72 15.83
N SER A 55 7.10 7.60 15.49
CA SER A 55 8.10 6.99 16.34
C SER A 55 9.51 7.02 15.77
N LYS A 56 9.68 7.33 14.49
CA LYS A 56 10.98 7.29 13.83
C LYS A 56 11.17 8.46 12.86
N PRO A 57 12.38 9.03 12.77
CA PRO A 57 12.68 10.04 11.75
C PRO A 57 12.51 9.44 10.35
N VAL A 58 12.02 10.24 9.43
CA VAL A 58 11.96 9.86 8.02
C VAL A 58 13.35 10.07 7.42
N THR A 59 13.93 9.01 6.85
CA THR A 59 15.23 9.07 6.19
C THR A 59 15.09 9.44 4.73
N LEU A 60 16.20 9.84 4.10
CA LEU A 60 16.23 10.14 2.68
C LEU A 60 15.80 8.92 1.84
N ASP A 61 16.25 7.74 2.24
CA ASP A 61 15.90 6.51 1.53
C ASP A 61 14.39 6.24 1.57
N LYS A 62 13.76 6.51 2.71
CA LYS A 62 12.30 6.38 2.86
C LYS A 62 11.56 7.39 2.00
N MET A 63 12.06 8.61 1.91
CA MET A 63 11.48 9.63 1.05
C MET A 63 11.60 9.25 -0.43
N LYS A 64 12.70 8.65 -0.83
CA LYS A 64 12.87 8.16 -2.20
C LYS A 64 11.90 7.02 -2.51
N ALA A 65 11.63 6.16 -1.55
CA ALA A 65 10.64 5.08 -1.73
C ALA A 65 9.22 5.64 -1.82
N LEU A 66 8.92 6.72 -1.11
CA LEU A 66 7.59 7.34 -1.10
C LEU A 66 7.30 8.12 -2.38
N THR A 67 8.28 8.86 -2.90
CA THR A 67 8.10 9.78 -4.03
C THR A 67 7.50 9.12 -5.28
N PRO A 68 7.99 7.94 -5.75
CA PRO A 68 7.40 7.31 -6.93
C PRO A 68 5.92 6.93 -6.73
N ILE A 69 5.55 6.51 -5.53
CA ILE A 69 4.17 6.12 -5.23
C ILE A 69 3.27 7.35 -5.27
N LEU A 70 3.67 8.43 -4.61
CA LEU A 70 2.90 9.68 -4.60
C LEU A 70 2.82 10.29 -5.98
N GLY A 71 3.90 10.26 -6.76
CA GLY A 71 3.92 10.77 -8.12
C GLY A 71 2.92 10.03 -9.01
N GLY A 72 2.83 8.70 -8.88
CA GLY A 72 1.88 7.91 -9.64
C GLY A 72 0.43 8.20 -9.28
N TRP A 73 0.19 8.64 -8.06
CA TRP A 73 -1.16 8.91 -7.57
C TRP A 73 -1.67 10.32 -7.88
N GLN A 74 -0.78 11.21 -8.23
CA GLN A 74 -1.13 12.60 -8.53
C GLN A 74 -1.64 12.80 -9.95
N GLU A 75 -1.57 11.79 -10.75
CA GLU A 75 -2.13 11.79 -12.08
C GLU A 75 -3.65 11.47 -12.02
#